data_720003d4ccb89e95e40e958dd9508f1d
#
_entry.id   720003d4ccb89e95e40e958dd9508f1d
#
_cell.length_a   1.000
_cell.length_b   1.000
_cell.length_c   1.000
_cell.angle_alpha   90.00
_cell.angle_beta   90.00
_cell.angle_gamma   90.00
#
_symmetry.space_group_name_H-M   'P 1'
#
loop_
_entity.id
_entity.type
_entity.pdbx_description
1 polymer ?
#
loop_
_entity_poly.entity_id
_entity_poly.type
_entity_poly.pdbx_seq_one_letter_code
_entity_poly.pdbx_strand_id
1 'polypeptide(L)'
;MRKNFLIACFALIITVVSFIGNHLSQQSPSAKPVSAAANEFSATRAHNLLKVLLAENKPHPVGSQQNKIVKNRITAELDRLNIAWQEQGTWACAHKYNGCAFVENIIATIPGNSSDSYIALMAHYDSVPMSPGAGDDGAGVAAI
;
A
#
# COMPACT_ATOMS: atom_id res chain seq x y z
N MET A 1 11.27 -25.93 48.45
CA MET A 1 10.59 -24.63 48.27
C MET A 1 11.49 -23.59 47.59
N ARG A 2 12.68 -23.26 48.11
CA ARG A 2 13.59 -22.23 47.57
C ARG A 2 14.04 -22.46 46.13
N LYS A 3 14.35 -23.71 45.72
CA LYS A 3 14.73 -24.08 44.32
C LYS A 3 13.62 -23.83 43.33
N ASN A 4 12.37 -24.22 43.63
CA ASN A 4 11.25 -24.03 42.74
C ASN A 4 10.89 -22.55 42.58
N PHE A 5 11.04 -21.76 43.63
CA PHE A 5 10.87 -20.32 43.57
C PHE A 5 11.90 -19.66 42.64
N LEU A 6 13.19 -20.04 42.72
CA LEU A 6 14.23 -19.51 41.84
C LEU A 6 13.96 -19.87 40.35
N ILE A 7 13.50 -21.11 40.09
CA ILE A 7 13.14 -21.54 38.73
C ILE A 7 11.96 -20.70 38.19
N ALA A 8 10.96 -20.46 39.00
CA ALA A 8 9.80 -19.64 38.61
C ALA A 8 10.21 -18.18 38.34
N CYS A 9 11.06 -17.58 39.16
CA CYS A 9 11.56 -16.23 38.90
C CYS A 9 12.41 -16.15 37.61
N PHE A 10 13.24 -17.16 37.34
CA PHE A 10 14.05 -17.20 36.14
C PHE A 10 13.19 -17.36 34.88
N ALA A 11 12.19 -18.25 34.93
CA ALA A 11 11.23 -18.40 33.82
C ALA A 11 10.45 -17.12 33.55
N LEU A 12 10.00 -16.41 34.61
CA LEU A 12 9.32 -15.13 34.46
C LEU A 12 10.21 -14.08 33.81
N ILE A 13 11.48 -13.98 34.24
CA ILE A 13 12.43 -13.02 33.65
C ILE A 13 12.61 -13.32 32.14
N ILE A 14 12.83 -14.58 31.76
CA ILE A 14 12.96 -14.96 30.34
C ILE A 14 11.71 -14.56 29.55
N THR A 15 10.53 -14.85 30.08
CA THR A 15 9.26 -14.50 29.43
C THR A 15 9.13 -12.99 29.21
N VAL A 16 9.41 -12.20 30.24
CA VAL A 16 9.35 -10.73 30.19
C VAL A 16 10.38 -10.17 29.18
N VAL A 17 11.62 -10.66 29.21
CA VAL A 17 12.67 -10.23 28.27
C VAL A 17 12.30 -10.60 26.83
N SER A 18 11.79 -11.81 26.60
CA SER A 18 11.35 -12.24 25.28
C SER A 18 10.16 -11.40 24.77
N PHE A 19 9.21 -11.08 25.64
CA PHE A 19 8.07 -10.22 25.30
C PHE A 19 8.51 -8.81 24.92
N ILE A 20 9.38 -8.20 25.74
CA ILE A 20 9.94 -6.87 25.48
C ILE A 20 10.74 -6.88 24.17
N GLY A 21 11.62 -7.87 23.99
CA GLY A 21 12.43 -8.01 22.77
C GLY A 21 11.58 -8.13 21.52
N ASN A 22 10.53 -8.96 21.56
CA ASN A 22 9.60 -9.11 20.46
C ASN A 22 8.82 -7.80 20.18
N HIS A 23 8.34 -7.14 21.24
CA HIS A 23 7.63 -5.86 21.09
C HIS A 23 8.51 -4.78 20.45
N LEU A 24 9.75 -4.65 20.88
CA LEU A 24 10.70 -3.68 20.31
C LEU A 24 11.05 -4.01 18.85
N SER A 25 11.18 -5.30 18.50
CA SER A 25 11.51 -5.72 17.14
C SER A 25 10.35 -5.52 16.14
N GLN A 26 9.12 -5.42 16.63
CA GLN A 26 7.92 -5.21 15.80
C GLN A 26 7.54 -3.73 15.67
N GLN A 27 8.28 -2.81 16.26
CA GLN A 27 8.00 -1.38 16.09
C GLN A 27 8.32 -0.93 14.67
N SER A 28 7.32 -0.32 14.03
CA SER A 28 7.52 0.29 12.71
C SER A 28 8.54 1.43 12.79
N PRO A 29 9.39 1.61 11.77
CA PRO A 29 10.25 2.78 11.67
C PRO A 29 9.46 4.09 11.77
N SER A 30 10.05 5.12 12.32
CA SER A 30 9.45 6.45 12.39
C SER A 30 9.16 6.97 10.97
N ALA A 31 7.96 7.48 10.75
CA ALA A 31 7.58 8.05 9.47
C ALA A 31 8.42 9.30 9.18
N LYS A 32 9.10 9.34 8.03
CA LYS A 32 9.78 10.57 7.57
C LYS A 32 8.75 11.66 7.28
N PRO A 33 9.06 12.93 7.60
CA PRO A 33 8.15 14.05 7.40
C PRO A 33 7.93 14.35 5.91
N VAL A 34 6.95 15.18 5.60
CA VAL A 34 6.69 15.66 4.23
C VAL A 34 7.91 16.36 3.63
N SER A 35 8.71 17.04 4.47
CA SER A 35 9.93 17.76 4.07
C SER A 35 11.15 16.86 3.81
N ALA A 36 11.02 15.53 3.92
CA ALA A 36 12.10 14.63 3.57
C ALA A 36 12.54 14.84 2.10
N ALA A 37 13.82 14.58 1.80
CA ALA A 37 14.38 14.78 0.46
C ALA A 37 13.58 14.01 -0.61
N ALA A 38 13.55 14.53 -1.84
CA ALA A 38 12.74 13.95 -2.92
C ALA A 38 13.15 12.50 -3.29
N ASN A 39 14.41 12.16 -3.09
CA ASN A 39 14.94 10.79 -3.30
C ASN A 39 14.78 9.88 -2.08
N GLU A 40 14.05 10.31 -1.05
CA GLU A 40 13.75 9.51 0.12
C GLU A 40 12.26 9.21 0.19
N PHE A 41 11.91 7.96 0.51
CA PHE A 41 10.53 7.60 0.81
C PHE A 41 10.04 8.31 2.07
N SER A 42 8.87 8.96 1.99
CA SER A 42 8.19 9.57 3.13
C SER A 42 6.81 8.96 3.30
N ALA A 43 6.63 8.17 4.34
CA ALA A 43 5.32 7.61 4.69
C ALA A 43 4.27 8.72 4.94
N THR A 44 4.70 9.90 5.39
CA THR A 44 3.80 11.04 5.57
C THR A 44 3.29 11.58 4.23
N ARG A 45 4.15 11.66 3.19
CA ARG A 45 3.70 12.02 1.83
C ARG A 45 2.74 10.99 1.27
N ALA A 46 3.10 9.71 1.34
CA ALA A 46 2.25 8.61 0.88
C ALA A 46 0.88 8.62 1.59
N HIS A 47 0.85 8.79 2.90
CA HIS A 47 -0.41 8.87 3.66
C HIS A 47 -1.27 10.10 3.27
N ASN A 48 -0.65 11.24 2.99
CA ASN A 48 -1.39 12.41 2.51
C ASN A 48 -1.96 12.18 1.10
N LEU A 49 -1.20 11.54 0.21
CA LEU A 49 -1.69 11.14 -1.10
C LEU A 49 -2.84 10.15 -0.99
N LEU A 50 -2.73 9.12 -0.16
CA LEU A 50 -3.80 8.16 0.09
C LEU A 50 -5.11 8.85 0.49
N LYS A 51 -5.05 9.88 1.34
CA LYS A 51 -6.25 10.67 1.71
C LYS A 51 -6.86 11.40 0.51
N VAL A 52 -6.06 11.87 -0.42
CA VAL A 52 -6.54 12.51 -1.65
C VAL A 52 -7.18 11.48 -2.58
N LEU A 53 -6.53 10.33 -2.76
CA LEU A 53 -7.04 9.27 -3.62
C LEU A 53 -8.39 8.73 -3.14
N LEU A 54 -8.56 8.53 -1.83
CA LEU A 54 -9.75 7.95 -1.20
C LEU A 54 -10.62 8.97 -0.45
N ALA A 55 -10.67 10.21 -0.92
CA ALA A 55 -11.27 11.34 -0.18
C ALA A 55 -12.70 11.09 0.34
N GLU A 56 -13.56 10.39 -0.42
CA GLU A 56 -14.93 10.08 0.01
C GLU A 56 -15.00 8.87 0.94
N ASN A 57 -13.91 8.14 1.13
CA ASN A 57 -13.83 6.92 1.93
C ASN A 57 -14.93 5.91 1.57
N LYS A 58 -15.18 5.74 0.25
CA LYS A 58 -16.21 4.85 -0.30
C LYS A 58 -15.59 3.62 -0.95
N PRO A 59 -16.27 2.47 -0.89
CA PRO A 59 -15.92 1.32 -1.72
C PRO A 59 -15.91 1.70 -3.22
N HIS A 60 -14.92 1.18 -3.93
CA HIS A 60 -14.71 1.46 -5.35
C HIS A 60 -14.32 0.19 -6.13
N PRO A 61 -15.22 -0.81 -6.14
CA PRO A 61 -14.96 -2.05 -6.89
C PRO A 61 -14.85 -1.76 -8.39
N VAL A 62 -14.14 -2.65 -9.10
CA VAL A 62 -13.94 -2.58 -10.55
C VAL A 62 -15.25 -2.27 -11.27
N GLY A 63 -15.21 -1.34 -12.22
CA GLY A 63 -16.33 -0.91 -13.02
C GLY A 63 -17.33 0.05 -12.36
N SER A 64 -17.16 0.36 -11.06
CA SER A 64 -17.99 1.34 -10.37
C SER A 64 -17.64 2.78 -10.75
N GLN A 65 -18.60 3.70 -10.58
CA GLN A 65 -18.33 5.13 -10.75
C GLN A 65 -17.23 5.63 -9.80
N GLN A 66 -17.21 5.11 -8.57
CA GLN A 66 -16.18 5.49 -7.58
C GLN A 66 -14.79 4.99 -8.00
N ASN A 67 -14.69 3.81 -8.63
CA ASN A 67 -13.43 3.32 -9.18
C ASN A 67 -12.86 4.25 -10.27
N LYS A 68 -13.71 4.77 -11.16
CA LYS A 68 -13.31 5.78 -12.15
C LYS A 68 -12.81 7.07 -11.50
N ILE A 69 -13.44 7.51 -10.41
CA ILE A 69 -12.99 8.69 -9.66
C ILE A 69 -11.60 8.47 -9.07
N VAL A 70 -11.37 7.31 -8.44
CA VAL A 70 -10.03 6.96 -7.89
C VAL A 70 -8.99 6.89 -9.02
N LYS A 71 -9.31 6.21 -10.15
CA LYS A 71 -8.45 6.16 -11.34
C LYS A 71 -8.04 7.57 -11.80
N ASN A 72 -9.02 8.46 -11.96
CA ASN A 72 -8.75 9.83 -12.42
C ASN A 72 -7.88 10.63 -11.45
N ARG A 73 -7.95 10.36 -10.15
CA ARG A 73 -7.05 10.98 -9.15
C ARG A 73 -5.63 10.46 -9.26
N ILE A 74 -5.46 9.18 -9.52
CA ILE A 74 -4.14 8.57 -9.75
C ILE A 74 -3.51 9.19 -11.00
N THR A 75 -4.23 9.24 -12.11
CA THR A 75 -3.70 9.82 -13.35
C THR A 75 -3.40 11.31 -13.23
N ALA A 76 -4.23 12.07 -12.51
CA ALA A 76 -3.96 13.47 -12.22
C ALA A 76 -2.70 13.67 -11.37
N GLU A 77 -2.41 12.75 -10.46
CA GLU A 77 -1.15 12.80 -9.69
C GLU A 77 0.07 12.48 -10.55
N LEU A 78 -0.03 11.50 -11.45
CA LEU A 78 1.02 11.21 -12.44
C LEU A 78 1.29 12.42 -13.35
N ASP A 79 0.23 13.10 -13.82
CA ASP A 79 0.34 14.33 -14.61
C ASP A 79 1.01 15.45 -13.79
N ARG A 80 0.64 15.63 -12.51
CA ARG A 80 1.26 16.60 -11.60
C ARG A 80 2.76 16.35 -11.41
N LEU A 81 3.16 15.08 -11.42
CA LEU A 81 4.54 14.64 -11.30
C LEU A 81 5.29 14.65 -12.64
N ASN A 82 4.64 15.00 -13.75
CA ASN A 82 5.16 14.92 -15.13
C ASN A 82 5.65 13.51 -15.49
N ILE A 83 4.98 12.47 -14.98
CA ILE A 83 5.29 11.08 -15.31
C ILE A 83 4.39 10.65 -16.47
N ALA A 84 5.01 10.18 -17.57
CA ALA A 84 4.27 9.65 -18.69
C ALA A 84 3.56 8.35 -18.31
N TRP A 85 2.29 8.23 -18.67
CA TRP A 85 1.48 7.06 -18.39
C TRP A 85 0.58 6.70 -19.58
N GLN A 86 0.10 5.48 -19.58
CA GLN A 86 -0.87 4.97 -20.56
C GLN A 86 -1.91 4.10 -19.85
N GLU A 87 -3.10 4.03 -20.42
CA GLU A 87 -4.17 3.16 -19.96
C GLU A 87 -4.23 1.90 -20.82
N GLN A 88 -4.39 0.75 -20.16
CA GLN A 88 -4.63 -0.53 -20.81
C GLN A 88 -5.95 -1.10 -20.29
N GLY A 89 -6.96 -1.15 -21.15
CA GLY A 89 -8.28 -1.68 -20.83
C GLY A 89 -8.54 -3.02 -21.50
N THR A 90 -9.15 -3.95 -20.77
CA THR A 90 -9.57 -5.25 -21.31
C THR A 90 -10.73 -5.86 -20.52
N TRP A 91 -11.49 -6.77 -21.17
CA TRP A 91 -12.44 -7.61 -20.45
C TRP A 91 -11.72 -8.77 -19.79
N ALA A 92 -11.94 -8.93 -18.49
CA ALA A 92 -11.44 -10.05 -17.72
C ALA A 92 -12.59 -10.80 -17.05
N CYS A 93 -12.54 -12.13 -17.09
CA CYS A 93 -13.53 -13.01 -16.47
C CYS A 93 -12.87 -13.83 -15.38
N ALA A 94 -13.48 -13.86 -14.20
CA ALA A 94 -13.02 -14.67 -13.08
C ALA A 94 -14.01 -15.82 -12.82
N HIS A 95 -13.64 -17.04 -13.17
CA HIS A 95 -14.47 -18.23 -12.96
C HIS A 95 -14.89 -18.40 -11.50
N LYS A 96 -14.01 -18.05 -10.55
CA LYS A 96 -14.29 -18.11 -9.10
C LYS A 96 -15.49 -17.27 -8.69
N TYR A 97 -15.74 -16.15 -9.38
CA TYR A 97 -16.81 -15.20 -9.04
C TYR A 97 -17.97 -15.24 -10.06
N ASN A 98 -17.88 -16.12 -11.08
CA ASN A 98 -18.88 -16.27 -12.13
C ASN A 98 -19.23 -14.92 -12.79
N GLY A 99 -18.23 -14.06 -12.97
CA GLY A 99 -18.42 -12.71 -13.48
C GLY A 99 -17.28 -12.23 -14.37
N CYS A 100 -17.62 -11.30 -15.26
CA CYS A 100 -16.66 -10.56 -16.08
C CYS A 100 -16.76 -9.07 -15.77
N ALA A 101 -15.63 -8.38 -15.82
CA ALA A 101 -15.56 -6.93 -15.70
C ALA A 101 -14.61 -6.35 -16.74
N PHE A 102 -14.86 -5.11 -17.13
CA PHE A 102 -13.87 -4.34 -17.87
C PHE A 102 -12.86 -3.80 -16.86
N VAL A 103 -11.61 -4.28 -16.94
CA VAL A 103 -10.52 -3.89 -16.08
C VAL A 103 -9.63 -2.89 -16.80
N GLU A 104 -9.15 -1.90 -16.08
CA GLU A 104 -8.31 -0.82 -16.59
C GLU A 104 -7.03 -0.74 -15.74
N ASN A 105 -5.88 -0.90 -16.39
CA ASN A 105 -4.58 -0.74 -15.78
C ASN A 105 -3.99 0.62 -16.15
N ILE A 106 -3.31 1.25 -15.22
CA ILE A 106 -2.49 2.44 -15.44
C ILE A 106 -1.03 1.97 -15.48
N ILE A 107 -0.32 2.25 -16.55
CA ILE A 107 1.08 1.89 -16.71
C ILE A 107 1.87 3.19 -16.83
N ALA A 108 2.72 3.45 -15.85
CA ALA A 108 3.62 4.59 -15.85
C ALA A 108 5.07 4.12 -15.99
N THR A 109 5.88 4.88 -16.71
CA THR A 109 7.28 4.52 -16.96
C THR A 109 8.19 5.68 -16.58
N ILE A 110 9.13 5.42 -15.69
CA ILE A 110 10.20 6.35 -15.34
C ILE A 110 11.47 5.85 -15.99
N PRO A 111 12.07 6.63 -16.93
CA PRO A 111 13.31 6.24 -17.58
C PRO A 111 14.45 6.05 -16.58
N GLY A 112 15.17 4.94 -16.70
CA GLY A 112 16.39 4.66 -15.96
C GLY A 112 17.65 4.97 -16.78
N ASN A 113 18.80 4.66 -16.19
CA ASN A 113 20.11 4.84 -16.85
C ASN A 113 20.49 3.66 -17.76
N SER A 114 19.75 2.56 -17.75
CA SER A 114 19.96 1.35 -18.56
C SER A 114 18.67 0.94 -19.23
N SER A 115 18.76 0.42 -20.46
CA SER A 115 17.64 -0.15 -21.22
C SER A 115 17.52 -1.68 -21.06
N ASP A 116 18.48 -2.31 -20.42
CA ASP A 116 18.61 -3.78 -20.41
C ASP A 116 17.81 -4.47 -19.32
N SER A 117 17.31 -3.69 -18.35
CA SER A 117 16.51 -4.19 -17.23
C SER A 117 15.57 -3.13 -16.68
N TYR A 118 14.50 -3.57 -16.04
CA TYR A 118 13.55 -2.70 -15.35
C TYR A 118 13.13 -3.30 -14.00
N ILE A 119 12.68 -2.44 -13.11
CA ILE A 119 12.02 -2.81 -11.87
C ILE A 119 10.53 -2.51 -12.06
N ALA A 120 9.67 -3.51 -11.89
CA ALA A 120 8.23 -3.31 -11.89
C ALA A 120 7.71 -3.19 -10.45
N LEU A 121 7.01 -2.11 -10.16
CA LEU A 121 6.23 -1.94 -8.95
C LEU A 121 4.75 -2.06 -9.33
N MET A 122 3.96 -2.76 -8.53
CA MET A 122 2.55 -3.00 -8.83
C MET A 122 1.71 -2.87 -7.56
N ALA A 123 0.55 -2.25 -7.70
CA ALA A 123 -0.49 -2.17 -6.69
C ALA A 123 -1.84 -2.13 -7.40
N HIS A 124 -2.92 -2.61 -6.77
CA HIS A 124 -4.26 -2.47 -7.33
C HIS A 124 -5.00 -1.28 -6.72
N TYR A 125 -5.81 -0.59 -7.53
CA TYR A 125 -6.53 0.61 -7.08
C TYR A 125 -8.04 0.38 -6.92
N ASP A 126 -8.52 -0.84 -7.15
CA ASP A 126 -9.89 -1.21 -6.84
C ASP A 126 -10.04 -1.69 -5.40
N SER A 127 -11.25 -1.72 -4.92
CA SER A 127 -11.59 -2.26 -3.59
C SER A 127 -12.68 -3.32 -3.67
N VAL A 128 -12.82 -4.09 -2.60
CA VAL A 128 -14.02 -4.92 -2.41
C VAL A 128 -15.25 -4.03 -2.15
N PRO A 129 -16.48 -4.52 -2.44
CA PRO A 129 -17.71 -3.71 -2.26
C PRO A 129 -17.99 -3.26 -0.81
N MET A 130 -17.34 -3.89 0.17
CA MET A 130 -17.61 -3.66 1.61
C MET A 130 -16.52 -2.84 2.31
N SER A 131 -15.49 -2.38 1.59
CA SER A 131 -14.36 -1.64 2.17
C SER A 131 -13.88 -0.55 1.21
N PRO A 132 -13.42 0.60 1.73
CA PRO A 132 -12.79 1.64 0.91
C PRO A 132 -11.37 1.32 0.43
N GLY A 133 -10.81 0.14 0.72
CA GLY A 133 -9.54 -0.32 0.17
C GLY A 133 -8.29 0.44 0.61
N ALA A 134 -8.31 1.15 1.75
CA ALA A 134 -7.17 1.96 2.16
C ALA A 134 -5.90 1.14 2.44
N GLY A 135 -6.04 -0.02 3.09
CA GLY A 135 -4.92 -0.93 3.38
C GLY A 135 -4.70 -1.98 2.29
N ASP A 136 -5.71 -2.22 1.42
CA ASP A 136 -5.71 -3.26 0.39
C ASP A 136 -6.38 -2.71 -0.88
N ASP A 137 -5.66 -2.06 -1.80
CA ASP A 137 -4.21 -1.78 -1.77
C ASP A 137 -3.92 -0.28 -2.01
N GLY A 138 -4.81 0.62 -1.60
CA GLY A 138 -4.64 2.07 -1.76
C GLY A 138 -3.33 2.58 -1.13
N ALA A 139 -2.88 1.96 -0.03
CA ALA A 139 -1.59 2.28 0.57
C ALA A 139 -0.41 1.91 -0.34
N GLY A 140 -0.49 0.78 -1.04
CA GLY A 140 0.47 0.38 -2.07
C GLY A 140 0.51 1.39 -3.21
N VAL A 141 -0.65 1.76 -3.75
CA VAL A 141 -0.75 2.79 -4.81
C VAL A 141 -0.12 4.12 -4.39
N ALA A 142 -0.34 4.54 -3.15
CA ALA A 142 0.20 5.81 -2.67
C ALA A 142 1.71 5.75 -2.34
N ALA A 143 2.29 4.55 -2.23
CA ALA A 143 3.69 4.33 -1.88
C ALA A 143 4.60 4.22 -3.10
N ILE A 144 4.06 3.76 -4.24
CA ILE A 144 4.81 3.62 -5.51
C ILE A 144 4.83 4.91 -6.29
#